data_e2fef56b327a29b68970055fc80cf63b
#
_entry.id   e2fef56b327a29b68970055fc80cf63b
#
_cell.length_a   1.000
_cell.length_b   1.000
_cell.length_c   1.000
_cell.angle_alpha   90.00
_cell.angle_beta   90.00
_cell.angle_gamma   90.00
#
_symmetry.space_group_name_H-M   'P 1'
#
loop_
_entity.id
_entity.type
_entity.pdbx_description
1 polymer ?
#
loop_
_entity_poly.entity_id
_entity_poly.type
_entity_poly.pdbx_seq_one_letter_code
_entity_poly.pdbx_strand_id
1 'polypeptide(L)'
;MPELENIRIQKENDRITVKWHWAGPGAERVNIFFKKKDEEGEPRAFQKVDIVRIPGKGDAQAERMYAGERGIYTFFLSVSDRDGNEIETVRLDELLGKPYEISLKKKEEPDGVMVTFGNLEEPLKENILICVIDGIRYRIGTPVGSGSRLLLPKEMEREPEFQVRKPYDRLYRIK
;
A
#
# COMPACT_ATOMS: atom_id res chain seq x y z
N MET A 1 -3.34 23.10 10.82
CA MET A 1 -3.65 21.92 11.65
C MET A 1 -4.55 20.95 10.92
N PRO A 2 -4.27 19.65 10.95
CA PRO A 2 -5.18 18.68 10.36
C PRO A 2 -6.51 18.64 11.14
N GLU A 3 -7.58 18.40 10.41
CA GLU A 3 -8.92 18.27 10.99
C GLU A 3 -9.14 16.89 11.64
N LEU A 4 -8.41 15.88 11.17
CA LEU A 4 -8.43 14.53 11.71
C LEU A 4 -7.03 14.11 12.12
N GLU A 5 -6.92 13.36 13.22
CA GLU A 5 -5.66 12.80 13.71
C GLU A 5 -5.80 11.31 13.97
N ASN A 6 -4.65 10.63 14.08
CA ASN A 6 -4.58 9.22 14.42
C ASN A 6 -5.43 8.32 13.52
N ILE A 7 -5.42 8.59 12.23
CA ILE A 7 -6.18 7.81 11.27
C ILE A 7 -5.57 6.42 11.14
N ARG A 8 -6.39 5.38 11.35
CA ARG A 8 -5.98 3.98 11.25
C ARG A 8 -6.95 3.21 10.38
N ILE A 9 -6.42 2.43 9.47
CA ILE A 9 -7.19 1.58 8.58
C ILE A 9 -6.72 0.15 8.78
N GLN A 10 -7.64 -0.75 9.15
CA GLN A 10 -7.34 -2.14 9.45
C GLN A 10 -8.33 -3.07 8.77
N LYS A 11 -7.85 -4.23 8.36
CA LYS A 11 -8.70 -5.30 7.85
C LYS A 11 -8.54 -6.54 8.74
N GLU A 12 -9.63 -6.99 9.32
CA GLU A 12 -9.72 -8.27 10.02
C GLU A 12 -10.79 -9.12 9.36
N ASN A 13 -10.41 -10.31 8.92
CA ASN A 13 -11.29 -11.17 8.13
C ASN A 13 -11.81 -10.39 6.91
N ASP A 14 -13.11 -10.27 6.75
CA ASP A 14 -13.75 -9.54 5.65
C ASP A 14 -14.27 -8.16 6.07
N ARG A 15 -13.75 -7.61 7.17
CA ARG A 15 -14.18 -6.31 7.68
C ARG A 15 -13.04 -5.30 7.63
N ILE A 16 -13.31 -4.15 7.02
CA ILE A 16 -12.42 -3.00 7.03
C ILE A 16 -12.94 -2.01 8.05
N THR A 17 -12.05 -1.52 8.93
CA THR A 17 -12.37 -0.51 9.92
C THR A 17 -11.47 0.70 9.70
N VAL A 18 -12.07 1.88 9.59
CA VAL A 18 -11.37 3.17 9.52
C VAL A 18 -11.66 3.91 10.81
N LYS A 19 -10.60 4.29 11.54
CA LYS A 19 -10.69 5.00 12.82
C LYS A 19 -9.98 6.33 12.73
N TRP A 20 -10.47 7.34 13.41
CA TRP A 20 -9.82 8.65 13.50
C TRP A 20 -10.21 9.37 14.80
N HIS A 21 -9.43 10.38 15.10
CA HIS A 21 -9.70 11.32 16.18
C HIS A 21 -10.04 12.69 15.57
N TRP A 22 -11.10 13.29 16.04
CA TRP A 22 -11.51 14.63 15.63
C TRP A 22 -10.55 15.66 16.26
N ALA A 23 -9.75 16.33 15.46
CA ALA A 23 -8.75 17.29 15.95
C ALA A 23 -9.15 18.74 15.75
N GLY A 24 -9.73 19.06 14.59
CA GLY A 24 -10.12 20.41 14.26
C GLY A 24 -11.48 20.80 14.82
N PRO A 25 -11.71 22.07 15.18
CA PRO A 25 -12.99 22.51 15.72
C PRO A 25 -14.09 22.62 14.66
N GLY A 26 -13.73 22.73 13.38
CA GLY A 26 -14.69 22.91 12.29
C GLY A 26 -15.18 21.63 11.65
N ALA A 27 -14.50 20.51 11.91
CA ALA A 27 -14.86 19.22 11.31
C ALA A 27 -16.10 18.62 11.96
N GLU A 28 -17.15 18.37 11.18
CA GLU A 28 -18.42 17.83 11.67
C GLU A 28 -18.83 16.53 11.00
N ARG A 29 -18.33 16.27 9.78
CA ARG A 29 -18.70 15.09 9.01
C ARG A 29 -17.49 14.52 8.25
N VAL A 30 -17.47 13.21 8.10
CA VAL A 30 -16.48 12.50 7.25
C VAL A 30 -17.23 11.58 6.31
N ASN A 31 -16.90 11.68 5.03
CA ASN A 31 -17.33 10.77 3.99
C ASN A 31 -16.10 10.06 3.43
N ILE A 32 -16.17 8.73 3.31
CA ILE A 32 -15.02 7.91 2.94
C ILE A 32 -15.26 7.25 1.59
N PHE A 33 -14.27 7.35 0.72
CA PHE A 33 -14.22 6.67 -0.56
C PHE A 33 -12.95 5.84 -0.63
N PHE A 34 -12.95 4.76 -1.41
CA PHE A 34 -11.78 3.94 -1.56
C PHE A 34 -11.73 3.25 -2.91
N LYS A 35 -10.53 2.91 -3.34
CA LYS A 35 -10.30 2.08 -4.52
C LYS A 35 -8.95 1.37 -4.40
N LYS A 36 -8.77 0.28 -5.15
CA LYS A 36 -7.46 -0.34 -5.29
C LYS A 36 -6.54 0.66 -6.02
N LYS A 37 -5.31 0.83 -5.55
CA LYS A 37 -4.40 1.89 -6.01
C LYS A 37 -4.19 1.93 -7.52
N ASP A 38 -4.01 0.77 -8.14
CA ASP A 38 -3.73 0.65 -9.57
C ASP A 38 -4.98 0.39 -10.41
N GLU A 39 -6.16 0.45 -9.81
CA GLU A 39 -7.44 0.26 -10.51
C GLU A 39 -7.87 1.56 -11.17
N GLU A 40 -8.32 1.46 -12.43
CA GLU A 40 -8.91 2.59 -13.12
C GLU A 40 -10.34 2.83 -12.66
N GLY A 41 -10.80 4.07 -12.78
CA GLY A 41 -12.16 4.46 -12.44
C GLY A 41 -12.25 5.28 -11.18
N GLU A 42 -13.47 5.68 -10.85
CA GLU A 42 -13.76 6.49 -9.68
C GLU A 42 -13.72 5.67 -8.39
N PRO A 43 -13.29 6.26 -7.27
CA PRO A 43 -13.40 5.62 -5.97
C PRO A 43 -14.86 5.29 -5.64
N ARG A 44 -15.07 4.16 -4.99
CA ARG A 44 -16.42 3.77 -4.52
C ARG A 44 -16.65 4.24 -3.09
N ALA A 45 -17.91 4.49 -2.75
CA ALA A 45 -18.28 4.88 -1.39
C ALA A 45 -17.99 3.76 -0.39
N PHE A 46 -17.35 4.10 0.71
CA PHE A 46 -17.07 3.17 1.81
C PHE A 46 -18.32 2.88 2.63
N GLN A 47 -19.11 3.92 2.88
CA GLN A 47 -20.37 3.81 3.61
C GLN A 47 -21.46 4.59 2.87
N LYS A 48 -22.73 4.30 3.23
CA LYS A 48 -23.89 4.93 2.57
C LYS A 48 -24.19 6.35 3.05
N VAL A 49 -23.81 6.66 4.29
CA VAL A 49 -24.07 7.96 4.92
C VAL A 49 -22.82 8.51 5.56
N ASP A 50 -22.74 9.84 5.65
CA ASP A 50 -21.62 10.50 6.31
C ASP A 50 -21.55 10.13 7.79
N ILE A 51 -20.34 10.04 8.31
CA ILE A 51 -20.13 9.87 9.75
C ILE A 51 -20.15 11.26 10.39
N VAL A 52 -21.13 11.47 11.24
CA VAL A 52 -21.36 12.75 11.92
C VAL A 52 -20.64 12.76 13.26
N ARG A 53 -19.99 13.88 13.57
CA ARG A 53 -19.33 14.07 14.87
C ARG A 53 -20.36 14.13 15.99
N ILE A 54 -20.12 13.33 17.02
CA ILE A 54 -20.97 13.30 18.21
C ILE A 54 -20.32 14.18 19.29
N PRO A 55 -21.02 15.19 19.81
CA PRO A 55 -20.49 16.04 20.88
C PRO A 55 -20.00 15.23 22.08
N GLY A 56 -18.82 15.57 22.57
CA GLY A 56 -18.19 14.89 23.70
C GLY A 56 -17.44 13.60 23.35
N LYS A 57 -17.52 13.12 22.12
CA LYS A 57 -16.74 11.98 21.65
C LYS A 57 -15.60 12.44 20.74
N GLY A 58 -14.37 12.15 21.15
CA GLY A 58 -13.17 12.52 20.38
C GLY A 58 -12.86 11.56 19.25
N ASP A 59 -13.25 10.29 19.36
CA ASP A 59 -12.95 9.25 18.40
C ASP A 59 -14.18 8.83 17.60
N ALA A 60 -13.96 8.43 16.37
CA ALA A 60 -14.99 7.91 15.49
C ALA A 60 -14.46 6.74 14.69
N GLN A 61 -15.36 5.94 14.14
CA GLN A 61 -15.00 4.84 13.25
C GLN A 61 -16.09 4.57 12.23
N ALA A 62 -15.66 4.04 11.10
CA ALA A 62 -16.54 3.50 10.07
C ALA A 62 -16.12 2.07 9.78
N GLU A 63 -17.08 1.19 9.54
CA GLU A 63 -16.83 -0.21 9.21
C GLU A 63 -17.54 -0.60 7.93
N ARG A 64 -16.90 -1.50 7.18
CA ARG A 64 -17.50 -2.06 5.97
C ARG A 64 -17.09 -3.52 5.82
N MET A 65 -18.04 -4.36 5.48
CA MET A 65 -17.75 -5.72 5.02
C MET A 65 -17.21 -5.64 3.61
N TYR A 66 -16.06 -6.24 3.40
CA TYR A 66 -15.39 -6.23 2.10
C TYR A 66 -14.50 -7.45 1.93
N ALA A 67 -14.91 -8.35 1.03
CA ALA A 67 -14.18 -9.58 0.70
C ALA A 67 -13.37 -9.43 -0.60
N GLY A 68 -12.89 -8.23 -0.89
CA GLY A 68 -12.11 -7.96 -2.10
C GLY A 68 -10.69 -8.50 -2.04
N GLU A 69 -9.99 -8.36 -3.15
CA GLU A 69 -8.61 -8.79 -3.28
C GLU A 69 -7.70 -8.07 -2.31
N ARG A 70 -6.66 -8.78 -1.83
CA ARG A 70 -5.60 -8.13 -1.08
C ARG A 70 -4.81 -7.20 -2.00
N GLY A 71 -4.30 -6.12 -1.45
CA GLY A 71 -3.54 -5.15 -2.21
C GLY A 71 -3.42 -3.83 -1.48
N ILE A 72 -2.81 -2.88 -2.16
CA ILE A 72 -2.75 -1.50 -1.67
C ILE A 72 -3.99 -0.76 -2.17
N TYR A 73 -4.73 -0.18 -1.23
CA TYR A 73 -5.92 0.61 -1.49
C TYR A 73 -5.69 2.06 -1.11
N THR A 74 -6.24 2.96 -1.89
CA THR A 74 -6.24 4.38 -1.57
C THR A 74 -7.58 4.74 -0.95
N PHE A 75 -7.53 5.37 0.22
CA PHE A 75 -8.69 5.87 0.94
C PHE A 75 -8.71 7.39 0.88
N PHE A 76 -9.89 7.94 0.63
CA PHE A 76 -10.13 9.38 0.60
C PHE A 76 -11.13 9.71 1.69
N LEU A 77 -10.72 10.48 2.68
CA LEU A 77 -11.59 10.94 3.75
C LEU A 77 -11.93 12.40 3.49
N SER A 78 -13.13 12.66 3.02
CA SER A 78 -13.63 14.01 2.79
C SER A 78 -14.24 14.54 4.07
N VAL A 79 -13.63 15.57 4.61
CA VAL A 79 -14.04 16.20 5.87
C VAL A 79 -14.83 17.46 5.55
N SER A 80 -16.01 17.57 6.11
CA SER A 80 -16.89 18.73 5.92
C SER A 80 -17.27 19.39 7.22
N ASP A 81 -17.67 20.66 7.11
CA ASP A 81 -18.18 21.42 8.22
C ASP A 81 -19.69 21.15 8.43
N ARG A 82 -20.29 21.85 9.37
CA ARG A 82 -21.70 21.71 9.74
C ARG A 82 -22.64 22.00 8.57
N ASP A 83 -22.26 22.88 7.66
CA ASP A 83 -23.07 23.28 6.50
C ASP A 83 -22.86 22.37 5.29
N GLY A 84 -22.01 21.35 5.42
CA GLY A 84 -21.71 20.41 4.35
C GLY A 84 -20.60 20.86 3.38
N ASN A 85 -19.91 21.97 3.69
CA ASN A 85 -18.79 22.42 2.89
C ASN A 85 -17.54 21.61 3.19
N GLU A 86 -16.90 21.10 2.16
CA GLU A 86 -15.64 20.37 2.29
C GLU A 86 -14.53 21.31 2.75
N ILE A 87 -13.85 20.95 3.86
CA ILE A 87 -12.75 21.73 4.43
C ILE A 87 -11.41 21.05 4.28
N GLU A 88 -11.38 19.75 4.11
CA GLU A 88 -10.16 18.97 3.93
C GLU A 88 -10.47 17.63 3.26
N THR A 89 -9.54 17.16 2.42
CA THR A 89 -9.56 15.77 1.95
C THR A 89 -8.24 15.11 2.35
N VAL A 90 -8.33 14.03 3.12
CA VAL A 90 -7.17 13.24 3.52
C VAL A 90 -7.08 12.03 2.60
N ARG A 91 -5.90 11.82 2.04
CA ARG A 91 -5.60 10.67 1.18
C ARG A 91 -4.58 9.76 1.85
N LEU A 92 -4.90 8.47 1.94
CA LEU A 92 -4.05 7.46 2.55
C LEU A 92 -3.98 6.21 1.70
N ASP A 93 -2.78 5.64 1.58
CA ASP A 93 -2.57 4.33 0.96
C ASP A 93 -2.35 3.30 2.06
N GLU A 94 -3.12 2.22 2.06
CA GLU A 94 -3.01 1.14 3.04
C GLU A 94 -3.05 -0.23 2.41
N LEU A 95 -2.25 -1.15 2.96
CA LEU A 95 -2.30 -2.55 2.58
C LEU A 95 -3.49 -3.23 3.27
N LEU A 96 -4.35 -3.84 2.48
CA LEU A 96 -5.42 -4.71 2.97
C LEU A 96 -5.04 -6.16 2.69
N GLY A 97 -4.89 -6.95 3.74
CA GLY A 97 -4.48 -8.34 3.66
C GLY A 97 -3.00 -8.55 4.00
N LYS A 98 -2.50 -9.76 3.75
CA LYS A 98 -1.11 -10.13 4.03
C LYS A 98 -0.21 -9.76 2.83
N PRO A 99 1.04 -9.35 3.06
CA PRO A 99 1.99 -9.11 1.98
C PRO A 99 2.26 -10.40 1.18
N TYR A 100 2.55 -10.22 -0.10
CA TYR A 100 3.07 -11.31 -0.93
C TYR A 100 4.55 -11.50 -0.62
N GLU A 101 4.98 -12.75 -0.55
CA GLU A 101 6.39 -13.08 -0.32
C GLU A 101 7.07 -13.44 -1.64
N ILE A 102 8.15 -12.75 -1.97
CA ILE A 102 8.96 -13.03 -3.14
C ILE A 102 10.13 -13.91 -2.70
N SER A 103 10.29 -15.08 -3.28
CA SER A 103 11.44 -15.94 -3.02
C SER A 103 12.55 -15.68 -4.02
N LEU A 104 13.80 -15.78 -3.54
CA LEU A 104 14.99 -15.64 -4.34
C LEU A 104 15.84 -16.90 -4.22
N LYS A 105 16.36 -17.38 -5.36
CA LYS A 105 17.36 -18.42 -5.40
C LYS A 105 18.59 -17.87 -6.11
N LYS A 106 19.75 -17.98 -5.49
CA LYS A 106 21.02 -17.54 -6.04
C LYS A 106 21.86 -18.75 -6.40
N LYS A 107 22.47 -18.70 -7.58
CA LYS A 107 23.38 -19.73 -8.05
C LYS A 107 24.59 -19.09 -8.68
N GLU A 108 25.78 -19.51 -8.28
CA GLU A 108 27.01 -19.05 -8.92
C GLU A 108 27.15 -19.70 -10.30
N GLU A 109 27.44 -18.88 -11.29
CA GLU A 109 27.65 -19.27 -12.66
C GLU A 109 29.04 -18.78 -13.11
N PRO A 110 29.61 -19.30 -14.20
CA PRO A 110 30.93 -18.82 -14.70
C PRO A 110 30.94 -17.31 -14.99
N ASP A 111 29.80 -16.76 -15.43
CA ASP A 111 29.70 -15.36 -15.84
C ASP A 111 29.16 -14.44 -14.73
N GLY A 112 28.81 -14.96 -13.58
CA GLY A 112 28.28 -14.16 -12.49
C GLY A 112 27.39 -14.94 -11.53
N VAL A 113 26.45 -14.25 -10.89
CA VAL A 113 25.48 -14.86 -9.96
C VAL A 113 24.12 -14.80 -10.61
N MET A 114 23.52 -15.96 -10.83
CA MET A 114 22.16 -16.05 -11.35
C MET A 114 21.15 -16.01 -10.21
N VAL A 115 20.24 -15.05 -10.27
CA VAL A 115 19.15 -14.91 -9.32
C VAL A 115 17.86 -15.32 -10.01
N THR A 116 17.13 -16.27 -9.41
CA THR A 116 15.83 -16.71 -9.90
C THR A 116 14.76 -16.28 -8.91
N PHE A 117 13.72 -15.62 -9.42
CA PHE A 117 12.58 -15.17 -8.61
C PHE A 117 11.49 -16.23 -8.61
N GLY A 118 10.81 -16.36 -7.49
CA GLY A 118 9.72 -17.31 -7.35
C GLY A 118 8.64 -16.83 -6.39
N ASN A 119 7.59 -17.64 -6.29
CA ASN A 119 6.45 -17.41 -5.41
C ASN A 119 5.62 -16.16 -5.77
N LEU A 120 5.60 -15.81 -7.05
CA LEU A 120 4.79 -14.70 -7.56
C LEU A 120 3.59 -15.27 -8.30
N GLU A 121 2.39 -14.96 -7.82
CA GLU A 121 1.14 -15.35 -8.48
C GLU A 121 0.95 -14.58 -9.79
N GLU A 122 1.34 -13.30 -9.77
CA GLU A 122 1.33 -12.43 -10.93
C GLU A 122 2.71 -11.74 -11.08
N PRO A 123 3.14 -11.45 -12.30
CA PRO A 123 4.38 -10.72 -12.50
C PRO A 123 4.36 -9.34 -11.85
N LEU A 124 5.47 -8.97 -11.23
CA LEU A 124 5.68 -7.59 -10.80
C LEU A 124 5.85 -6.71 -12.03
N LYS A 125 5.23 -5.55 -11.99
CA LYS A 125 5.41 -4.55 -13.04
C LYS A 125 6.87 -4.06 -13.06
N GLU A 126 7.28 -3.50 -14.19
CA GLU A 126 8.59 -2.89 -14.34
C GLU A 126 8.84 -1.80 -13.29
N ASN A 127 10.09 -1.63 -12.89
CA ASN A 127 10.55 -0.62 -11.94
C ASN A 127 10.00 -0.72 -10.50
N ILE A 128 9.34 -1.81 -10.13
CA ILE A 128 8.91 -2.05 -8.75
C ILE A 128 10.07 -2.64 -7.93
N LEU A 129 10.83 -3.54 -8.52
CA LEU A 129 11.95 -4.20 -7.87
C LEU A 129 13.25 -3.44 -8.11
N ILE A 130 14.03 -3.28 -7.04
CA ILE A 130 15.31 -2.58 -7.06
C ILE A 130 16.40 -3.56 -6.61
N CYS A 131 17.51 -3.59 -7.34
CA CYS A 131 18.69 -4.34 -6.97
C CYS A 131 19.78 -3.36 -6.53
N VAL A 132 20.38 -3.57 -5.37
CA VAL A 132 21.48 -2.76 -4.86
C VAL A 132 22.77 -3.56 -4.97
N ILE A 133 23.71 -3.07 -5.77
CA ILE A 133 25.04 -3.68 -5.98
C ILE A 133 26.08 -2.65 -5.59
N ASP A 134 26.91 -3.00 -4.61
CA ASP A 134 28.00 -2.12 -4.12
C ASP A 134 27.55 -0.68 -3.85
N GLY A 135 26.37 -0.54 -3.24
CA GLY A 135 25.78 0.75 -2.87
C GLY A 135 25.05 1.48 -4.00
N ILE A 136 25.08 0.95 -5.22
CA ILE A 136 24.38 1.55 -6.35
C ILE A 136 23.02 0.87 -6.55
N ARG A 137 21.98 1.67 -6.68
CA ARG A 137 20.60 1.20 -6.84
C ARG A 137 20.25 1.10 -8.32
N TYR A 138 19.85 -0.09 -8.74
CA TYR A 138 19.39 -0.36 -10.11
C TYR A 138 17.93 -0.75 -10.10
N ARG A 139 17.12 -0.06 -10.88
CA ARG A 139 15.73 -0.44 -11.10
C ARG A 139 15.68 -1.57 -12.13
N ILE A 140 14.94 -2.62 -11.83
CA ILE A 140 14.70 -3.68 -12.79
C ILE A 140 13.60 -3.22 -13.74
N GLY A 141 14.01 -2.88 -14.97
CA GLY A 141 13.14 -2.25 -15.98
C GLY A 141 12.23 -3.18 -16.74
N THR A 142 12.22 -4.47 -16.41
CA THR A 142 11.35 -5.48 -17.03
C THR A 142 10.44 -6.09 -15.99
N PRO A 143 9.25 -6.57 -16.38
CA PRO A 143 8.38 -7.32 -15.45
C PRO A 143 9.10 -8.55 -14.92
N VAL A 144 8.91 -8.85 -13.63
CA VAL A 144 9.52 -9.99 -12.96
C VAL A 144 8.42 -10.95 -12.50
N GLY A 145 8.44 -12.16 -13.01
CA GLY A 145 7.51 -13.21 -12.61
C GLY A 145 8.23 -14.40 -11.99
N SER A 146 7.46 -15.41 -11.57
CA SER A 146 8.04 -16.67 -11.12
C SER A 146 8.82 -17.34 -12.26
N GLY A 147 10.08 -17.69 -11.99
CA GLY A 147 10.99 -18.23 -12.98
C GLY A 147 11.80 -17.18 -13.72
N SER A 148 11.55 -15.89 -13.54
CA SER A 148 12.39 -14.82 -14.09
C SER A 148 13.79 -14.90 -13.50
N ARG A 149 14.79 -14.64 -14.34
CA ARG A 149 16.19 -14.72 -13.97
C ARG A 149 16.91 -13.40 -14.20
N LEU A 150 17.84 -13.10 -13.32
CA LEU A 150 18.71 -11.93 -13.43
C LEU A 150 20.14 -12.37 -13.20
N LEU A 151 21.02 -12.08 -14.16
CA LEU A 151 22.44 -12.36 -14.02
C LEU A 151 23.14 -11.13 -13.44
N LEU A 152 23.75 -11.31 -12.25
CA LEU A 152 24.50 -10.25 -11.58
C LEU A 152 25.99 -10.38 -11.87
N PRO A 153 26.76 -9.28 -11.78
CA PRO A 153 28.20 -9.31 -12.00
C PRO A 153 28.92 -10.32 -11.11
N LYS A 154 29.97 -10.94 -11.63
CA LYS A 154 30.77 -11.89 -10.87
C LYS A 154 31.55 -11.23 -9.74
N GLU A 155 32.03 -10.02 -9.97
CA GLU A 155 32.83 -9.26 -9.01
C GLU A 155 31.97 -8.21 -8.33
N MET A 156 31.64 -8.47 -7.06
CA MET A 156 30.91 -7.57 -6.19
C MET A 156 31.60 -7.56 -4.83
N GLU A 157 31.72 -6.37 -4.24
CA GLU A 157 32.33 -6.22 -2.90
C GLU A 157 31.45 -6.76 -1.79
N ARG A 158 30.13 -6.73 -2.01
CA ARG A 158 29.12 -7.17 -1.04
C ARG A 158 28.07 -8.00 -1.73
N GLU A 159 27.35 -8.77 -0.93
CA GLU A 159 26.15 -9.47 -1.38
C GLU A 159 25.13 -8.45 -1.92
N PRO A 160 24.55 -8.71 -3.10
CA PRO A 160 23.51 -7.83 -3.62
C PRO A 160 22.25 -7.88 -2.77
N GLU A 161 21.59 -6.75 -2.61
CA GLU A 161 20.31 -6.65 -1.93
C GLU A 161 19.20 -6.37 -2.93
N PHE A 162 18.04 -6.96 -2.69
CA PHE A 162 16.85 -6.65 -3.44
C PHE A 162 15.87 -5.90 -2.54
N GLN A 163 15.27 -4.86 -3.08
CA GLN A 163 14.31 -4.02 -2.38
C GLN A 163 13.08 -3.82 -3.23
N VAL A 164 11.95 -3.64 -2.59
CA VAL A 164 10.72 -3.27 -3.27
C VAL A 164 10.52 -1.77 -3.11
N ARG A 165 10.29 -1.09 -4.24
CA ARG A 165 10.10 0.36 -4.26
C ARG A 165 8.82 0.77 -3.51
N LYS A 166 8.90 1.85 -2.76
CA LYS A 166 7.72 2.45 -2.10
C LYS A 166 6.72 2.96 -3.16
N PRO A 167 5.43 2.79 -2.97
CA PRO A 167 4.76 2.26 -1.79
C PRO A 167 4.54 0.74 -1.82
N TYR A 168 5.05 0.04 -2.82
CA TYR A 168 4.87 -1.40 -3.02
C TYR A 168 5.60 -2.27 -1.99
N ASP A 169 6.53 -1.69 -1.22
CA ASP A 169 7.25 -2.35 -0.13
C ASP A 169 6.32 -2.87 0.98
N ARG A 170 5.12 -2.34 1.08
CA ARG A 170 4.10 -2.84 2.00
C ARG A 170 3.39 -4.08 1.46
N LEU A 171 3.29 -4.20 0.14
CA LEU A 171 2.57 -5.28 -0.51
C LEU A 171 3.43 -6.52 -0.75
N TYR A 172 4.72 -6.32 -0.99
CA TYR A 172 5.67 -7.39 -1.28
C TYR A 172 6.79 -7.42 -0.26
N ARG A 173 7.16 -8.60 0.21
CA ARG A 173 8.32 -8.84 1.05
C ARG A 173 9.27 -9.79 0.36
N ILE A 174 10.55 -9.49 0.43
CA ILE A 174 11.60 -10.36 -0.08
C ILE A 174 12.02 -11.29 1.04
N LYS A 175 11.98 -12.56 0.75
CA LYS A 175 12.26 -13.61 1.74
C LYS A 175 13.74 -14.00 1.72
#